data_9d5a3a3d1660470a889bf86e098d47a7
#
_entry.id   9d5a3a3d1660470a889bf86e098d47a7
#
_cell.length_a   1.000
_cell.length_b   1.000
_cell.length_c   1.000
_cell.angle_alpha   90.00
_cell.angle_beta   90.00
_cell.angle_gamma   90.00
#
_symmetry.space_group_name_H-M   'P 1'
#
loop_
_entity.id
_entity.type
_entity.pdbx_description
1 polymer ?
#
loop_
_entity_poly.entity_id
_entity_poly.type
_entity_poly.pdbx_seq_one_letter_code
_entity_poly.pdbx_strand_id
1 'polypeptide(L)'
;VSYIDPRSKTLRHLDRITAWDRGEKPAPVTVEWDLSNRCTLGCQDCHFAHTHVRGPWATQPRTLPMAFESTGDLADTALVLRTLDDLHAAGVRSIVWSGGGEPTTHPDWLNIVTYAHMRGFSQGMYTLGGLLTPETASRLASMVDWVVVSLDAPDADTYSREKGVPASRFTAACSGVASLIGQKADIGVSFLLHRDNWRRSGEMLTLARGLGATYTTFR
;
A
#
# COMPACT_ATOMS: atom_id res chain seq x y z
N VAL A 1 -16.61 2.01 -14.12
CA VAL A 1 -15.32 1.87 -14.82
C VAL A 1 -14.28 1.57 -13.74
N SER A 2 -13.67 0.38 -13.77
CA SER A 2 -12.67 -0.03 -12.79
C SER A 2 -11.47 0.95 -12.80
N TYR A 3 -11.03 1.42 -11.61
CA TYR A 3 -9.82 2.23 -11.44
C TYR A 3 -8.54 1.50 -11.88
N ILE A 4 -8.65 0.21 -12.13
CA ILE A 4 -7.52 -0.69 -12.39
C ILE A 4 -7.28 -0.88 -13.89
N ASP A 5 -8.16 -0.41 -14.78
CA ASP A 5 -7.95 -0.54 -16.23
C ASP A 5 -6.81 0.39 -16.70
N PRO A 6 -5.61 -0.14 -16.97
CA PRO A 6 -4.46 0.67 -17.36
C PRO A 6 -4.65 1.35 -18.73
N ARG A 7 -5.53 0.82 -19.57
CA ARG A 7 -5.76 1.33 -20.94
C ARG A 7 -6.47 2.68 -20.96
N SER A 8 -7.28 2.96 -19.95
CA SER A 8 -8.06 4.20 -19.89
C SER A 8 -7.43 5.29 -19.01
N LYS A 9 -6.36 5.00 -18.26
CA LYS A 9 -5.74 5.96 -17.33
C LYS A 9 -5.30 7.24 -18.03
N THR A 10 -4.55 7.12 -19.10
CA THR A 10 -4.03 8.27 -19.86
C THR A 10 -5.15 9.13 -20.41
N LEU A 11 -6.23 8.52 -20.93
CA LEU A 11 -7.36 9.24 -21.52
C LEU A 11 -8.13 10.09 -20.51
N ARG A 12 -8.05 9.79 -19.22
CA ARG A 12 -8.71 10.57 -18.16
C ARG A 12 -7.95 11.86 -17.80
N HIS A 13 -6.75 12.02 -18.32
CA HIS A 13 -5.84 13.13 -18.00
C HIS A 13 -5.32 13.84 -19.25
N LEU A 14 -6.12 13.84 -20.34
CA LEU A 14 -5.76 14.51 -21.60
C LEU A 14 -5.48 15.99 -21.41
N ASP A 15 -6.16 16.65 -20.49
CA ASP A 15 -5.91 18.03 -20.11
C ASP A 15 -4.45 18.25 -19.66
N ARG A 16 -3.89 17.35 -18.86
CA ARG A 16 -2.50 17.41 -18.39
C ARG A 16 -1.50 17.13 -19.51
N ILE A 17 -1.79 16.13 -20.34
CA ILE A 17 -0.95 15.79 -21.49
C ILE A 17 -0.91 16.96 -22.48
N THR A 18 -2.07 17.54 -22.79
CA THR A 18 -2.17 18.67 -23.71
C THR A 18 -1.45 19.92 -23.16
N ALA A 19 -1.57 20.20 -21.87
CA ALA A 19 -0.85 21.29 -21.23
C ALA A 19 0.67 21.09 -21.31
N TRP A 20 1.14 19.86 -21.03
CA TRP A 20 2.56 19.53 -21.13
C TRP A 20 3.08 19.63 -22.57
N ASP A 21 2.31 19.16 -23.55
CA ASP A 21 2.66 19.26 -24.98
C ASP A 21 2.81 20.72 -25.45
N ARG A 22 2.08 21.64 -24.83
CA ARG A 22 2.21 23.09 -25.05
C ARG A 22 3.39 23.75 -24.31
N GLY A 23 4.20 22.97 -23.59
CA GLY A 23 5.31 23.49 -22.79
C GLY A 23 4.90 24.08 -21.43
N GLU A 24 3.64 23.90 -21.01
CA GLU A 24 3.17 24.25 -19.68
C GLU A 24 3.75 23.26 -18.64
N LYS A 25 3.70 23.62 -17.37
CA LYS A 25 4.14 22.76 -16.24
C LYS A 25 2.94 22.38 -15.36
N PRO A 26 2.02 21.52 -15.85
CA PRO A 26 0.89 21.12 -15.06
C PRO A 26 1.33 20.33 -13.84
N ALA A 27 0.61 20.46 -12.71
CA ALA A 27 0.84 19.64 -11.54
C ALA A 27 0.69 18.13 -11.85
N PRO A 28 1.39 17.24 -11.16
CA PRO A 28 1.21 15.81 -11.32
C PRO A 28 -0.24 15.41 -11.02
N VAL A 29 -0.71 14.36 -11.66
CA VAL A 29 -2.04 13.81 -11.41
C VAL A 29 -2.09 13.13 -10.05
N THR A 30 -1.05 12.35 -9.75
CA THR A 30 -0.96 11.50 -8.55
C THR A 30 0.35 11.78 -7.83
N VAL A 31 0.28 11.81 -6.52
CA VAL A 31 1.45 11.79 -5.62
C VAL A 31 1.42 10.48 -4.84
N GLU A 32 2.52 9.76 -4.84
CA GLU A 32 2.76 8.64 -3.93
C GLU A 32 3.45 9.18 -2.69
N TRP A 33 2.98 8.77 -1.51
CA TRP A 33 3.46 9.32 -0.25
C TRP A 33 3.75 8.23 0.78
N ASP A 34 4.95 8.28 1.32
CA ASP A 34 5.43 7.43 2.38
C ASP A 34 5.19 8.10 3.73
N LEU A 35 4.22 7.59 4.50
CA LEU A 35 3.91 8.12 5.84
C LEU A 35 4.86 7.63 6.92
N SER A 36 5.48 6.47 6.71
CA SER A 36 6.26 5.79 7.73
C SER A 36 7.39 4.97 7.13
N ASN A 37 8.56 5.09 7.73
CA ASN A 37 9.70 4.18 7.50
C ASN A 37 9.71 2.99 8.48
N ARG A 38 8.69 2.86 9.33
CA ARG A 38 8.53 1.70 10.21
C ARG A 38 7.77 0.60 9.51
N CYS A 39 8.19 -0.64 9.71
CA CYS A 39 7.48 -1.81 9.20
C CYS A 39 7.48 -2.93 10.24
N THR A 40 6.39 -3.67 10.31
CA THR A 40 6.27 -4.82 11.23
C THR A 40 6.81 -6.13 10.65
N LEU A 41 7.20 -6.13 9.37
CA LEU A 41 7.76 -7.29 8.68
C LEU A 41 9.27 -7.17 8.47
N GLY A 42 9.89 -8.30 8.12
CA GLY A 42 11.31 -8.39 7.82
C GLY A 42 11.56 -9.04 6.46
N CYS A 43 10.79 -8.65 5.43
CA CYS A 43 10.83 -9.25 4.10
C CYS A 43 12.27 -9.31 3.56
N GLN A 44 12.63 -10.46 2.97
CA GLN A 44 13.97 -10.65 2.38
C GLN A 44 14.16 -9.79 1.13
N ASP A 45 13.13 -9.71 0.28
CA ASP A 45 13.16 -8.98 -1.00
C ASP A 45 12.54 -7.58 -0.90
N CYS A 46 12.55 -6.97 0.28
CA CYS A 46 11.99 -5.64 0.45
C CYS A 46 12.87 -4.59 -0.24
N HIS A 47 12.29 -3.89 -1.22
CA HIS A 47 12.95 -2.79 -1.91
C HIS A 47 13.39 -1.67 -0.95
N PHE A 48 12.61 -1.44 0.11
CA PHE A 48 12.89 -0.44 1.14
C PHE A 48 13.58 -1.01 2.39
N ALA A 49 14.15 -2.22 2.32
CA ALA A 49 14.77 -2.86 3.49
C ALA A 49 15.87 -2.02 4.14
N HIS A 50 16.46 -1.08 3.41
CA HIS A 50 17.46 -0.15 3.87
C HIS A 50 16.91 1.14 4.49
N THR A 51 15.61 1.44 4.32
CA THR A 51 14.98 2.69 4.76
C THR A 51 14.05 2.54 5.96
N HIS A 52 13.60 1.33 6.30
CA HIS A 52 12.68 1.13 7.41
C HIS A 52 13.28 0.32 8.57
N VAL A 53 12.84 0.62 9.78
CA VAL A 53 13.14 -0.17 10.97
C VAL A 53 12.26 -1.41 10.98
N ARG A 54 12.90 -2.56 11.16
CA ARG A 54 12.19 -3.84 11.26
C ARG A 54 11.40 -3.91 12.58
N GLY A 55 10.17 -4.37 12.47
CA GLY A 55 9.32 -4.58 13.63
C GLY A 55 9.82 -5.70 14.55
N PRO A 56 9.25 -5.78 15.76
CA PRO A 56 9.68 -6.74 16.78
C PRO A 56 9.46 -8.21 16.39
N TRP A 57 8.70 -8.47 15.33
CA TRP A 57 8.43 -9.84 14.84
C TRP A 57 9.39 -10.30 13.75
N ALA A 58 10.29 -9.45 13.29
CA ALA A 58 11.26 -9.82 12.26
C ALA A 58 12.26 -10.84 12.83
N THR A 59 12.25 -12.06 12.33
CA THR A 59 13.02 -13.20 12.86
C THR A 59 14.31 -13.46 12.13
N GLN A 60 14.50 -12.86 10.92
CA GLN A 60 15.67 -13.13 10.10
C GLN A 60 16.59 -11.91 10.00
N PRO A 61 17.91 -12.08 9.95
CA PRO A 61 18.84 -10.99 9.65
C PRO A 61 18.60 -10.47 8.23
N ARG A 62 18.94 -9.22 7.98
CA ARG A 62 18.93 -8.65 6.63
C ARG A 62 19.99 -9.33 5.76
N THR A 63 19.60 -9.69 4.55
CA THR A 63 20.51 -10.33 3.59
C THR A 63 21.19 -9.33 2.67
N LEU A 64 20.66 -8.11 2.55
CA LEU A 64 21.24 -7.06 1.71
C LEU A 64 22.14 -6.12 2.53
N PRO A 65 23.30 -5.71 1.98
CA PRO A 65 24.12 -4.70 2.60
C PRO A 65 23.35 -3.38 2.71
N MET A 66 23.41 -2.76 3.89
CA MET A 66 22.77 -1.48 4.13
C MET A 66 23.60 -0.36 3.51
N ALA A 67 23.04 0.34 2.52
CA ALA A 67 23.63 1.59 2.03
C ALA A 67 23.31 2.79 2.93
N PHE A 68 22.22 2.69 3.72
CA PHE A 68 21.75 3.74 4.62
C PHE A 68 21.24 3.13 5.92
N GLU A 69 21.40 3.86 7.02
CA GLU A 69 20.76 3.52 8.28
C GLU A 69 19.26 3.81 8.18
N SER A 70 18.47 2.86 8.65
CA SER A 70 17.03 3.06 8.76
C SER A 70 16.73 3.92 9.98
N THR A 71 16.07 5.05 9.79
CA THR A 71 15.80 6.03 10.85
C THR A 71 14.52 5.72 11.61
N GLY A 72 13.60 4.92 11.02
CA GLY A 72 12.28 4.67 11.59
C GLY A 72 11.42 5.92 11.65
N ASP A 73 11.68 6.88 10.76
CA ASP A 73 11.00 8.16 10.74
C ASP A 73 9.53 8.02 10.41
N LEU A 74 8.78 8.92 10.98
CA LEU A 74 7.37 9.16 10.66
C LEU A 74 7.25 10.53 10.05
N ALA A 75 6.36 10.68 9.07
CA ALA A 75 6.02 11.99 8.55
C ALA A 75 5.37 12.85 9.66
N ASP A 76 5.73 14.13 9.75
CA ASP A 76 5.06 15.05 10.66
C ASP A 76 3.63 15.27 10.21
N THR A 77 2.64 14.93 11.06
CA THR A 77 1.22 15.01 10.72
C THR A 77 0.82 16.41 10.27
N ALA A 78 1.26 17.46 10.97
CA ALA A 78 0.87 18.83 10.63
C ALA A 78 1.48 19.26 9.28
N LEU A 79 2.71 18.83 8.99
CA LEU A 79 3.33 19.05 7.68
C LEU A 79 2.56 18.31 6.58
N VAL A 80 2.19 17.04 6.80
CA VAL A 80 1.40 16.25 5.83
C VAL A 80 0.09 16.96 5.50
N LEU A 81 -0.67 17.41 6.51
CA LEU A 81 -1.96 18.08 6.30
C LEU A 81 -1.81 19.38 5.52
N ARG A 82 -0.82 20.21 5.84
CA ARG A 82 -0.53 21.44 5.07
C ARG A 82 -0.13 21.13 3.63
N THR A 83 0.73 20.12 3.44
CA THR A 83 1.14 19.73 2.09
C THR A 83 -0.02 19.17 1.27
N LEU A 84 -0.98 18.48 1.88
CA LEU A 84 -2.22 18.08 1.19
C LEU A 84 -3.02 19.28 0.70
N ASP A 85 -3.09 20.37 1.49
CA ASP A 85 -3.72 21.61 1.06
C ASP A 85 -2.99 22.23 -0.14
N ASP A 86 -1.67 22.29 -0.11
CA ASP A 86 -0.84 22.80 -1.20
C ASP A 86 -0.98 21.96 -2.47
N LEU A 87 -0.98 20.64 -2.34
CA LEU A 87 -1.18 19.71 -3.46
C LEU A 87 -2.58 19.87 -4.08
N HIS A 88 -3.60 20.02 -3.24
CA HIS A 88 -4.97 20.29 -3.71
C HIS A 88 -5.04 21.62 -4.47
N ALA A 89 -4.49 22.69 -3.91
CA ALA A 89 -4.43 24.01 -4.55
C ALA A 89 -3.65 23.98 -5.88
N ALA A 90 -2.57 23.19 -5.97
CA ALA A 90 -1.82 22.96 -7.20
C ALA A 90 -2.58 22.12 -8.25
N GLY A 91 -3.69 21.49 -7.86
CA GLY A 91 -4.54 20.69 -8.75
C GLY A 91 -4.12 19.23 -8.85
N VAL A 92 -3.38 18.67 -7.89
CA VAL A 92 -3.18 17.23 -7.75
C VAL A 92 -4.52 16.55 -7.49
N ARG A 93 -4.77 15.40 -8.12
CA ARG A 93 -6.09 14.74 -8.08
C ARG A 93 -6.13 13.51 -7.19
N SER A 94 -4.99 12.86 -6.99
CA SER A 94 -4.95 11.60 -6.26
C SER A 94 -3.70 11.43 -5.41
N ILE A 95 -3.88 10.68 -4.32
CA ILE A 95 -2.80 10.28 -3.42
C ILE A 95 -2.75 8.76 -3.36
N VAL A 96 -1.55 8.21 -3.43
CA VAL A 96 -1.28 6.80 -3.15
C VAL A 96 -0.49 6.73 -1.85
N TRP A 97 -1.10 6.15 -0.84
CA TRP A 97 -0.44 5.90 0.44
C TRP A 97 0.37 4.62 0.33
N SER A 98 1.66 4.78 0.42
CA SER A 98 2.62 3.70 0.30
C SER A 98 3.64 3.83 1.44
N GLY A 99 4.82 3.29 1.29
CA GLY A 99 5.80 3.54 2.29
C GLY A 99 7.16 2.95 2.01
N GLY A 100 8.17 3.61 2.56
CA GLY A 100 9.43 2.98 2.88
C GLY A 100 9.22 1.86 3.90
N GLY A 101 8.15 1.94 4.70
CA GLY A 101 7.67 0.94 5.63
C GLY A 101 6.19 0.58 5.42
N GLU A 102 5.44 0.43 6.49
CA GLU A 102 3.99 0.17 6.49
C GLU A 102 3.24 1.44 6.88
N PRO A 103 2.37 2.01 6.04
CA PRO A 103 1.65 3.26 6.32
C PRO A 103 0.85 3.23 7.63
N THR A 104 0.23 2.08 7.95
CA THR A 104 -0.61 1.93 9.15
C THR A 104 0.18 1.88 10.46
N THR A 105 1.51 1.94 10.41
CA THR A 105 2.36 2.14 11.60
C THR A 105 2.46 3.61 12.02
N HIS A 106 2.05 4.54 11.15
CA HIS A 106 1.97 5.95 11.52
C HIS A 106 0.77 6.17 12.47
N PRO A 107 0.95 6.80 13.64
CA PRO A 107 -0.13 6.91 14.65
C PRO A 107 -1.37 7.63 14.12
N ASP A 108 -1.19 8.63 13.25
CA ASP A 108 -2.27 9.44 12.69
C ASP A 108 -2.69 9.04 11.27
N TRP A 109 -2.27 7.86 10.76
CA TRP A 109 -2.51 7.47 9.38
C TRP A 109 -3.98 7.59 8.96
N LEU A 110 -4.92 7.17 9.84
CA LEU A 110 -6.34 7.19 9.52
C LEU A 110 -6.91 8.62 9.50
N ASN A 111 -6.40 9.50 10.36
CA ASN A 111 -6.76 10.92 10.35
C ASN A 111 -6.26 11.61 9.08
N ILE A 112 -5.05 11.30 8.64
CA ILE A 112 -4.45 11.80 7.40
C ILE A 112 -5.27 11.36 6.19
N VAL A 113 -5.61 10.07 6.08
CA VAL A 113 -6.46 9.53 5.01
C VAL A 113 -7.85 10.16 5.02
N THR A 114 -8.42 10.36 6.22
CA THR A 114 -9.72 11.04 6.38
C THR A 114 -9.64 12.49 5.89
N TYR A 115 -8.59 13.20 6.24
CA TYR A 115 -8.39 14.58 5.77
C TYR A 115 -8.26 14.66 4.25
N ALA A 116 -7.46 13.81 3.64
CA ALA A 116 -7.33 13.75 2.19
C ALA A 116 -8.67 13.42 1.50
N HIS A 117 -9.50 12.54 2.09
CA HIS A 117 -10.86 12.27 1.63
C HIS A 117 -11.75 13.52 1.69
N MET A 118 -11.73 14.25 2.80
CA MET A 118 -12.49 15.49 2.95
C MET A 118 -12.04 16.58 1.97
N ARG A 119 -10.78 16.60 1.56
CA ARG A 119 -10.24 17.50 0.52
C ARG A 119 -10.61 17.05 -0.91
N GLY A 120 -11.27 15.90 -1.08
CA GLY A 120 -11.73 15.41 -2.37
C GLY A 120 -10.69 14.66 -3.19
N PHE A 121 -9.57 14.23 -2.61
CA PHE A 121 -8.61 13.39 -3.32
C PHE A 121 -9.18 12.00 -3.61
N SER A 122 -8.95 11.52 -4.82
CA SER A 122 -8.99 10.10 -5.12
C SER A 122 -7.83 9.41 -4.40
N GLN A 123 -8.06 8.28 -3.75
CA GLN A 123 -7.04 7.68 -2.90
C GLN A 123 -6.87 6.18 -3.15
N GLY A 124 -5.65 5.71 -3.02
CA GLY A 124 -5.32 4.30 -2.94
C GLY A 124 -4.33 4.01 -1.82
N MET A 125 -4.30 2.78 -1.34
CA MET A 125 -3.35 2.39 -0.30
C MET A 125 -2.74 1.02 -0.57
N TYR A 126 -1.41 0.95 -0.43
CA TYR A 126 -0.69 -0.30 -0.24
C TYR A 126 -0.48 -0.54 1.26
N THR A 127 -0.79 -1.74 1.73
CA THR A 127 -0.64 -2.12 3.15
C THR A 127 -0.31 -3.60 3.31
N LEU A 128 0.21 -3.95 4.46
CA LEU A 128 0.40 -5.36 4.87
C LEU A 128 -0.92 -5.99 5.38
N GLY A 129 -1.93 -5.18 5.69
CA GLY A 129 -3.23 -5.61 6.19
C GLY A 129 -3.24 -6.07 7.64
N GLY A 130 -2.15 -6.59 8.14
CA GLY A 130 -2.08 -7.28 9.45
C GLY A 130 -2.17 -6.38 10.69
N LEU A 131 -2.27 -5.05 10.53
CA LEU A 131 -2.52 -4.08 11.60
C LEU A 131 -3.94 -3.50 11.54
N LEU A 132 -4.72 -3.83 10.52
CA LEU A 132 -6.08 -3.34 10.37
C LEU A 132 -7.01 -4.09 11.35
N THR A 133 -7.77 -3.34 12.13
CA THR A 133 -8.94 -3.86 12.85
C THR A 133 -10.16 -3.80 11.94
N PRO A 134 -11.24 -4.56 12.22
CA PRO A 134 -12.47 -4.46 11.43
C PRO A 134 -13.00 -3.02 11.32
N GLU A 135 -12.89 -2.23 12.38
CA GLU A 135 -13.30 -0.83 12.40
C GLU A 135 -12.43 0.03 11.46
N THR A 136 -11.10 -0.03 11.61
CA THR A 136 -10.19 0.79 10.80
C THR A 136 -10.19 0.35 9.33
N ALA A 137 -10.35 -0.93 9.05
CA ALA A 137 -10.49 -1.47 7.70
C ALA A 137 -11.76 -0.94 7.01
N SER A 138 -12.90 -1.00 7.70
CA SER A 138 -14.17 -0.49 7.17
C SER A 138 -14.12 1.01 6.90
N ARG A 139 -13.55 1.79 7.82
CA ARG A 139 -13.36 3.23 7.63
C ARG A 139 -12.43 3.53 6.45
N LEU A 140 -11.29 2.85 6.36
CA LEU A 140 -10.36 3.00 5.23
C LEU A 140 -11.07 2.74 3.91
N ALA A 141 -11.68 1.56 3.77
CA ALA A 141 -12.30 1.12 2.52
C ALA A 141 -13.54 1.95 2.11
N SER A 142 -14.13 2.73 3.03
CA SER A 142 -15.20 3.69 2.70
C SER A 142 -14.68 5.00 2.11
N MET A 143 -13.41 5.35 2.35
CA MET A 143 -12.81 6.64 1.99
C MET A 143 -11.87 6.58 0.79
N VAL A 144 -11.34 5.40 0.47
CA VAL A 144 -10.40 5.21 -0.65
C VAL A 144 -11.05 4.52 -1.83
N ASP A 145 -10.44 4.61 -3.01
CA ASP A 145 -10.93 3.95 -4.21
C ASP A 145 -10.45 2.51 -4.31
N TRP A 146 -9.26 2.23 -3.81
CA TRP A 146 -8.69 0.89 -3.78
C TRP A 146 -7.72 0.69 -2.61
N VAL A 147 -7.62 -0.56 -2.16
CA VAL A 147 -6.58 -1.02 -1.23
C VAL A 147 -5.93 -2.27 -1.80
N VAL A 148 -4.61 -2.31 -1.80
CA VAL A 148 -3.84 -3.52 -2.14
C VAL A 148 -3.14 -4.03 -0.92
N VAL A 149 -3.43 -5.27 -0.54
CA VAL A 149 -2.74 -5.96 0.55
C VAL A 149 -1.59 -6.81 -0.02
N SER A 150 -0.36 -6.52 0.44
CA SER A 150 0.85 -7.26 0.06
C SER A 150 0.94 -8.56 0.85
N LEU A 151 0.39 -9.65 0.30
CA LEU A 151 0.37 -10.95 0.97
C LEU A 151 1.59 -11.80 0.58
N ASP A 152 1.92 -11.88 -0.70
CA ASP A 152 3.13 -12.49 -1.31
C ASP A 152 3.34 -14.00 -1.02
N ALA A 153 2.39 -14.67 -0.39
CA ALA A 153 2.48 -16.08 -0.05
C ALA A 153 1.09 -16.75 -0.03
N PRO A 154 0.97 -18.02 -0.45
CA PRO A 154 -0.30 -18.75 -0.46
C PRO A 154 -0.65 -19.41 0.88
N ASP A 155 0.30 -19.49 1.81
CA ASP A 155 0.14 -20.14 3.12
C ASP A 155 1.05 -19.51 4.19
N ALA A 156 0.81 -19.91 5.45
CA ALA A 156 1.47 -19.36 6.63
C ALA A 156 2.98 -19.66 6.68
N ASP A 157 3.41 -20.84 6.24
CA ASP A 157 4.82 -21.24 6.28
C ASP A 157 5.63 -20.46 5.24
N THR A 158 5.07 -20.33 4.04
CA THR A 158 5.66 -19.49 2.99
C THR A 158 5.71 -18.04 3.42
N TYR A 159 4.60 -17.52 3.97
CA TYR A 159 4.55 -16.15 4.49
C TYR A 159 5.60 -15.90 5.58
N SER A 160 5.72 -16.82 6.52
CA SER A 160 6.72 -16.73 7.60
C SER A 160 8.14 -16.62 7.04
N ARG A 161 8.47 -17.44 6.07
CA ARG A 161 9.79 -17.44 5.42
C ARG A 161 10.03 -16.17 4.61
N GLU A 162 9.08 -15.80 3.74
CA GLU A 162 9.22 -14.63 2.84
C GLU A 162 9.23 -13.28 3.61
N LYS A 163 8.38 -13.20 4.64
CA LYS A 163 8.21 -11.96 5.42
C LYS A 163 9.11 -11.89 6.65
N GLY A 164 9.83 -12.98 6.99
CA GLY A 164 10.72 -13.03 8.15
C GLY A 164 10.01 -12.78 9.47
N VAL A 165 8.82 -13.33 9.65
CA VAL A 165 7.96 -13.17 10.84
C VAL A 165 7.27 -14.47 11.22
N PRO A 166 6.72 -14.64 12.45
CA PRO A 166 5.97 -15.82 12.82
C PRO A 166 4.77 -16.09 11.90
N ALA A 167 4.46 -17.37 11.66
CA ALA A 167 3.36 -17.82 10.79
C ALA A 167 1.99 -17.24 11.18
N SER A 168 1.77 -16.92 12.46
CA SER A 168 0.55 -16.25 12.95
C SER A 168 0.28 -14.91 12.29
N ARG A 169 1.30 -14.25 11.73
CA ARG A 169 1.14 -12.97 11.03
C ARG A 169 0.44 -13.12 9.67
N PHE A 170 0.50 -14.31 9.08
CA PHE A 170 -0.29 -14.65 7.89
C PHE A 170 -1.79 -14.57 8.16
N THR A 171 -2.24 -15.18 9.26
CA THR A 171 -3.65 -15.13 9.67
C THR A 171 -4.10 -13.67 9.90
N ALA A 172 -3.26 -12.84 10.53
CA ALA A 172 -3.57 -11.42 10.73
C ALA A 172 -3.72 -10.67 9.39
N ALA A 173 -2.83 -10.92 8.42
CA ALA A 173 -2.92 -10.32 7.10
C ALA A 173 -4.18 -10.76 6.34
N CYS A 174 -4.52 -12.05 6.36
CA CYS A 174 -5.76 -12.59 5.78
C CYS A 174 -7.01 -11.99 6.43
N SER A 175 -7.02 -11.84 7.77
CA SER A 175 -8.10 -11.18 8.51
C SER A 175 -8.24 -9.71 8.11
N GLY A 176 -7.11 -9.02 7.88
CA GLY A 176 -7.12 -7.66 7.36
C GLY A 176 -7.77 -7.56 5.98
N VAL A 177 -7.45 -8.47 5.05
CA VAL A 177 -8.12 -8.53 3.73
C VAL A 177 -9.62 -8.73 3.92
N ALA A 178 -10.03 -9.74 4.70
CA ALA A 178 -11.45 -10.04 4.93
C ALA A 178 -12.22 -8.84 5.52
N SER A 179 -11.57 -8.08 6.41
CA SER A 179 -12.17 -6.89 7.05
C SER A 179 -12.36 -5.70 6.10
N LEU A 180 -11.66 -5.67 4.97
CA LEU A 180 -11.82 -4.64 3.92
C LEU A 180 -12.98 -4.93 2.99
N ILE A 181 -13.45 -6.17 2.91
CA ILE A 181 -14.46 -6.61 1.94
C ILE A 181 -15.85 -6.03 2.29
N GLY A 182 -16.66 -5.80 1.26
CA GLY A 182 -18.06 -5.34 1.41
C GLY A 182 -18.21 -3.82 1.54
N GLN A 183 -17.13 -3.06 1.37
CA GLN A 183 -17.13 -1.60 1.33
C GLN A 183 -17.02 -1.09 -0.13
N LYS A 184 -16.87 0.23 -0.30
CA LYS A 184 -16.80 0.88 -1.61
C LYS A 184 -15.52 0.56 -2.39
N ALA A 185 -14.39 0.40 -1.70
CA ALA A 185 -13.09 0.26 -2.34
C ALA A 185 -12.93 -1.05 -3.11
N ASP A 186 -12.20 -1.00 -4.22
CA ASP A 186 -11.69 -2.20 -4.89
C ASP A 186 -10.56 -2.82 -4.05
N ILE A 187 -10.72 -4.06 -3.60
CA ILE A 187 -9.74 -4.73 -2.74
C ILE A 187 -8.90 -5.70 -3.55
N GLY A 188 -7.63 -5.40 -3.66
CA GLY A 188 -6.63 -6.22 -4.32
C GLY A 188 -5.73 -6.97 -3.33
N VAL A 189 -5.24 -8.14 -3.77
CA VAL A 189 -4.15 -8.83 -3.11
C VAL A 189 -2.98 -8.91 -4.07
N SER A 190 -1.79 -8.49 -3.64
CA SER A 190 -0.60 -8.56 -4.46
C SER A 190 0.33 -9.70 -4.04
N PHE A 191 1.00 -10.26 -5.04
CA PHE A 191 2.01 -11.29 -4.88
C PHE A 191 3.26 -10.91 -5.67
N LEU A 192 4.39 -10.78 -4.97
CA LEU A 192 5.69 -10.63 -5.58
C LEU A 192 6.17 -12.00 -6.06
N LEU A 193 6.31 -12.17 -7.38
CA LEU A 193 6.78 -13.42 -7.96
C LEU A 193 8.30 -13.42 -8.06
N HIS A 194 8.89 -14.49 -7.60
CA HIS A 194 10.31 -14.77 -7.74
C HIS A 194 10.58 -16.23 -8.09
N ARG A 195 11.86 -16.58 -8.25
CA ARG A 195 12.31 -17.90 -8.69
C ARG A 195 11.65 -19.07 -7.93
N ASP A 196 11.45 -18.90 -6.62
CA ASP A 196 11.07 -20.02 -5.76
C ASP A 196 9.56 -20.10 -5.50
N ASN A 197 8.77 -19.08 -5.86
CA ASN A 197 7.34 -19.03 -5.58
C ASN A 197 6.41 -18.98 -6.81
N TRP A 198 6.91 -18.64 -8.01
CA TRP A 198 6.07 -18.42 -9.19
C TRP A 198 5.18 -19.62 -9.57
N ARG A 199 5.65 -20.86 -9.31
CA ARG A 199 4.86 -22.08 -9.58
C ARG A 199 3.62 -22.21 -8.71
N ARG A 200 3.56 -21.48 -7.61
CA ARG A 200 2.43 -21.45 -6.67
C ARG A 200 1.41 -20.35 -6.96
N SER A 201 1.51 -19.67 -8.11
CA SER A 201 0.59 -18.59 -8.50
C SER A 201 -0.88 -19.01 -8.53
N GLY A 202 -1.18 -20.26 -8.89
CA GLY A 202 -2.53 -20.83 -8.84
C GLY A 202 -3.10 -20.91 -7.42
N GLU A 203 -2.26 -21.30 -6.43
CA GLU A 203 -2.65 -21.32 -5.02
C GLU A 203 -2.89 -19.91 -4.48
N MET A 204 -2.04 -18.95 -4.89
CA MET A 204 -2.20 -17.52 -4.55
C MET A 204 -3.52 -16.96 -5.07
N LEU A 205 -3.90 -17.28 -6.32
CA LEU A 205 -5.20 -16.90 -6.89
C LEU A 205 -6.37 -17.51 -6.12
N THR A 206 -6.24 -18.78 -5.74
CA THR A 206 -7.28 -19.49 -4.97
C THR A 206 -7.47 -18.84 -3.60
N LEU A 207 -6.37 -18.52 -2.92
CA LEU A 207 -6.39 -17.81 -1.64
C LEU A 207 -7.06 -16.43 -1.77
N ALA A 208 -6.63 -15.61 -2.74
CA ALA A 208 -7.18 -14.26 -2.94
C ALA A 208 -8.69 -14.30 -3.19
N ARG A 209 -9.17 -15.24 -4.02
CA ARG A 209 -10.61 -15.47 -4.25
C ARG A 209 -11.35 -15.90 -2.98
N GLY A 210 -10.75 -16.83 -2.21
CA GLY A 210 -11.32 -17.29 -0.95
C GLY A 210 -11.43 -16.20 0.11
N LEU A 211 -10.55 -15.20 0.07
CA LEU A 211 -10.60 -14.01 0.92
C LEU A 211 -11.61 -12.96 0.41
N GLY A 212 -12.17 -13.11 -0.79
CA GLY A 212 -13.12 -12.16 -1.36
C GLY A 212 -12.47 -10.98 -2.08
N ALA A 213 -11.18 -11.04 -2.40
CA ALA A 213 -10.51 -9.96 -3.12
C ALA A 213 -11.11 -9.71 -4.51
N THR A 214 -11.24 -8.44 -4.90
CA THR A 214 -11.81 -8.02 -6.20
C THR A 214 -10.86 -8.37 -7.34
N TYR A 215 -9.56 -8.32 -7.07
CA TYR A 215 -8.51 -8.62 -8.06
C TYR A 215 -7.21 -9.08 -7.39
N THR A 216 -6.34 -9.64 -8.21
CA THR A 216 -5.00 -10.06 -7.81
C THR A 216 -3.96 -9.43 -8.73
N THR A 217 -2.89 -8.92 -8.15
CA THR A 217 -1.75 -8.38 -8.90
C THR A 217 -0.53 -9.26 -8.69
N PHE A 218 0.09 -9.70 -9.79
CA PHE A 218 1.41 -10.33 -9.78
C PHE A 218 2.46 -9.32 -10.23
N ARG A 219 3.55 -9.22 -9.51
CA ARG A 219 4.63 -8.25 -9.75
C ARG A 219 5.98 -8.94 -9.81
#